data_20eac3b4a21c06fb93c7cace66bda814
#
_entry.id   20eac3b4a21c06fb93c7cace66bda814
#
_cell.length_a   1.000
_cell.length_b   1.000
_cell.length_c   1.000
_cell.angle_alpha   90.00
_cell.angle_beta   90.00
_cell.angle_gamma   90.00
#
_symmetry.space_group_name_H-M   'P 1'
#
loop_
_entity.id
_entity.type
_entity.pdbx_description
1 polymer ?
#
loop_
_entity_poly.entity_id
_entity_poly.type
_entity_poly.pdbx_seq_one_letter_code
_entity_poly.pdbx_strand_id
1 'polypeptide(L)'
;MKTCQIRWWKTLLIAGAAVVLLAGMAFTLPSAYAAGMIKSEEGDQWISIGMGIRGGFAAVENGSANGGSYNNSFGIANARIYINGGITKVIKFEFNTECFDCNGPGGNPFGQTSTGGNGTQNIGLLDAIGKFEFNQYVNVWAGRLLVPYSRGELNGPFYSATFNQYRTPFESADFAGKFGTGGAGVYGRDNGLVFWGQVDPGYGHLQYSAGVFTGLQSSSTAGPNQQNSFLYAGRLTYNFLNPEKNPGYYTSGTYYGKAGDILAIAFAPQYQKHGAGTIANQADLTILESDLLFEKPLGTSGDKGVITVNGEWQTFFANYNNSSSTGAFAPAFQAPGNPNGCFCMFNGHSYYGTFLYLFPDKVGIAGLMGQFQPYARYTSVVPINSQDRQETEVGTNYIVAGHNARLAAFWTYGNLSTLGTNYANTATGSHRNTFEVAFQVQY
;
A
#
# COMPACT_ATOMS: atom_id res chain seq x y z
N MET A 1 -12.41 -37.37 -15.77
CA MET A 1 -13.27 -36.45 -14.98
C MET A 1 -13.34 -36.73 -13.46
N LYS A 2 -12.98 -37.89 -12.96
CA LYS A 2 -13.08 -38.21 -11.49
C LYS A 2 -11.84 -37.81 -10.66
N THR A 3 -10.72 -37.53 -11.24
CA THR A 3 -9.45 -37.19 -10.52
C THR A 3 -9.32 -35.70 -10.18
N CYS A 4 -10.07 -34.81 -10.80
CA CYS A 4 -9.99 -33.35 -10.53
C CYS A 4 -10.73 -32.95 -9.24
N GLN A 5 -11.88 -33.58 -8.92
CA GLN A 5 -12.67 -33.25 -7.74
C GLN A 5 -12.00 -33.58 -6.40
N ILE A 6 -11.18 -34.62 -6.34
CA ILE A 6 -10.53 -35.03 -5.08
C ILE A 6 -9.40 -34.07 -4.67
N ARG A 7 -8.77 -33.38 -5.60
CA ARG A 7 -7.72 -32.40 -5.30
C ARG A 7 -8.24 -31.11 -4.65
N TRP A 8 -9.41 -30.64 -5.07
CA TRP A 8 -10.05 -29.43 -4.54
C TRP A 8 -10.44 -29.57 -3.05
N TRP A 9 -10.95 -30.73 -2.66
CA TRP A 9 -11.34 -30.99 -1.26
C TRP A 9 -10.13 -31.03 -0.30
N LYS A 10 -8.98 -31.51 -0.75
CA LYS A 10 -7.77 -31.52 0.08
C LYS A 10 -7.23 -30.12 0.32
N THR A 11 -7.26 -29.25 -0.68
CA THR A 11 -6.80 -27.85 -0.55
C THR A 11 -7.76 -27.02 0.31
N LEU A 12 -9.06 -27.24 0.17
CA LEU A 12 -10.06 -26.61 1.04
C LEU A 12 -9.98 -27.11 2.49
N LEU A 13 -9.68 -28.37 2.72
CA LEU A 13 -9.48 -28.93 4.06
C LEU A 13 -8.20 -28.39 4.73
N ILE A 14 -7.14 -28.17 3.97
CA ILE A 14 -5.89 -27.57 4.50
C ILE A 14 -6.12 -26.08 4.81
N ALA A 15 -6.83 -25.34 3.95
CA ALA A 15 -7.20 -23.96 4.22
C ALA A 15 -8.15 -23.86 5.44
N GLY A 16 -9.12 -24.78 5.56
CA GLY A 16 -10.00 -24.87 6.72
C GLY A 16 -9.25 -25.22 8.02
N ALA A 17 -8.26 -26.12 7.97
CA ALA A 17 -7.43 -26.48 9.12
C ALA A 17 -6.51 -25.32 9.56
N ALA A 18 -6.02 -24.50 8.62
CA ALA A 18 -5.24 -23.31 8.95
C ALA A 18 -6.08 -22.24 9.67
N VAL A 19 -7.34 -22.08 9.29
CA VAL A 19 -8.29 -21.20 10.00
C VAL A 19 -8.54 -21.72 11.43
N VAL A 20 -8.68 -23.02 11.61
CA VAL A 20 -8.92 -23.63 12.95
C VAL A 20 -7.66 -23.53 13.81
N LEU A 21 -6.47 -23.68 13.26
CA LEU A 21 -5.20 -23.54 14.00
C LEU A 21 -4.92 -22.10 14.43
N LEU A 22 -5.23 -21.10 13.60
CA LEU A 22 -5.15 -19.68 13.97
C LEU A 22 -6.22 -19.28 15.00
N ALA A 23 -7.39 -19.91 14.96
CA ALA A 23 -8.46 -19.71 15.93
C ALA A 23 -8.21 -20.39 17.31
N GLY A 24 -7.34 -21.39 17.37
CA GLY A 24 -7.02 -22.13 18.59
C GLY A 24 -6.11 -21.41 19.58
N MET A 25 -5.53 -20.27 19.22
CA MET A 25 -4.78 -19.41 20.14
C MET A 25 -5.74 -18.41 20.81
N ALA A 26 -6.54 -18.87 21.75
CA ALA A 26 -7.35 -18.00 22.58
C ALA A 26 -6.42 -17.19 23.52
N PHE A 27 -5.91 -16.08 23.03
CA PHE A 27 -5.41 -15.04 23.91
C PHE A 27 -6.61 -14.32 24.50
N THR A 28 -6.74 -14.35 25.82
CA THR A 28 -7.57 -13.38 26.54
C THR A 28 -6.94 -12.01 26.32
N LEU A 29 -7.38 -11.32 25.27
CA LEU A 29 -6.94 -9.95 25.02
C LEU A 29 -7.48 -9.08 26.15
N PRO A 30 -6.62 -8.43 26.95
CA PRO A 30 -7.08 -7.35 27.80
C PRO A 30 -7.68 -6.28 26.89
N SER A 31 -8.69 -5.57 27.40
CA SER A 31 -9.30 -4.42 26.70
C SER A 31 -8.21 -3.58 26.04
N ALA A 32 -8.39 -3.28 24.76
CA ALA A 32 -7.42 -2.52 23.97
C ALA A 32 -7.12 -1.18 24.66
N TYR A 33 -6.04 -1.15 25.40
CA TYR A 33 -5.47 0.10 25.88
C TYR A 33 -4.82 0.80 24.67
N ALA A 34 -5.01 2.10 24.55
CA ALA A 34 -4.30 2.92 23.57
C ALA A 34 -2.79 2.68 23.69
N ALA A 35 -2.07 2.70 22.58
CA ALA A 35 -0.62 2.55 22.50
C ALA A 35 0.06 3.17 23.72
N GLY A 36 1.00 2.45 24.32
CA GLY A 36 1.62 2.87 25.56
C GLY A 36 2.15 4.31 25.44
N MET A 37 1.44 5.25 26.06
CA MET A 37 1.79 6.67 26.00
C MET A 37 2.28 7.11 27.37
N ILE A 38 3.48 7.63 27.40
CA ILE A 38 4.07 8.29 28.57
C ILE A 38 3.97 9.79 28.33
N LYS A 39 3.40 10.52 29.30
CA LYS A 39 3.26 11.99 29.26
C LYS A 39 4.01 12.62 30.41
N SER A 40 4.57 13.84 30.19
CA SER A 40 5.06 14.68 31.27
C SER A 40 3.91 15.17 32.17
N GLU A 41 4.22 15.63 33.36
CA GLU A 41 3.23 16.21 34.28
C GLU A 41 2.47 17.41 33.66
N GLU A 42 3.17 18.22 32.87
CA GLU A 42 2.58 19.36 32.15
C GLU A 42 1.75 18.95 30.92
N GLY A 43 1.85 17.67 30.47
CA GLY A 43 1.04 17.08 29.40
C GLY A 43 1.46 17.44 27.97
N ASP A 44 2.36 18.40 27.77
CA ASP A 44 2.80 18.84 26.44
C ASP A 44 3.85 17.91 25.83
N GLN A 45 4.68 17.27 26.67
CA GLN A 45 5.66 16.30 26.25
C GLN A 45 5.09 14.87 26.40
N TRP A 46 5.21 14.09 25.35
CA TRP A 46 4.75 12.71 25.37
C TRP A 46 5.54 11.86 24.37
N ILE A 47 5.57 10.57 24.64
CA ILE A 47 6.04 9.55 23.72
C ILE A 47 5.04 8.39 23.72
N SER A 48 4.78 7.83 22.55
CA SER A 48 4.00 6.62 22.39
C SER A 48 4.78 5.58 21.60
N ILE A 49 4.65 4.32 21.99
CA ILE A 49 5.25 3.19 21.29
C ILE A 49 4.13 2.23 20.92
N GLY A 50 4.10 1.86 19.66
CA GLY A 50 3.18 0.88 19.10
C GLY A 50 3.92 -0.11 18.22
N MET A 51 3.22 -1.16 17.84
CA MET A 51 3.72 -2.14 16.89
C MET A 51 2.60 -2.71 16.03
N GLY A 52 2.97 -3.21 14.85
CA GLY A 52 2.04 -3.86 13.95
C GLY A 52 2.68 -5.06 13.28
N ILE A 53 1.89 -6.12 13.12
CA ILE A 53 2.26 -7.31 12.35
C ILE A 53 1.12 -7.70 11.43
N ARG A 54 1.46 -8.09 10.21
CA ARG A 54 0.59 -8.68 9.20
C ARG A 54 1.26 -9.90 8.62
N GLY A 55 0.51 -10.98 8.43
CA GLY A 55 1.01 -12.22 7.87
C GLY A 55 -0.09 -13.23 7.67
N GLY A 56 0.26 -14.43 7.24
CA GLY A 56 -0.72 -15.48 7.01
C GLY A 56 -0.18 -16.62 6.15
N PHE A 57 -1.09 -17.28 5.48
CA PHE A 57 -0.85 -18.39 4.55
C PHE A 57 -1.30 -18.02 3.15
N ALA A 58 -0.51 -18.38 2.16
CA ALA A 58 -0.84 -18.26 0.74
C ALA A 58 -0.62 -19.57 -0.01
N ALA A 59 -1.56 -19.90 -0.89
CA ALA A 59 -1.47 -21.01 -1.83
C ALA A 59 -1.55 -20.45 -3.26
N VAL A 60 -0.43 -20.42 -3.96
CA VAL A 60 -0.29 -19.84 -5.30
C VAL A 60 -0.24 -20.94 -6.36
N GLU A 61 -1.18 -20.94 -7.29
CA GLU A 61 -1.25 -21.90 -8.39
C GLU A 61 -0.01 -21.82 -9.27
N ASN A 62 0.54 -22.97 -9.64
CA ASN A 62 1.76 -23.10 -10.45
C ASN A 62 2.97 -22.32 -9.89
N GLY A 63 2.97 -22.02 -8.59
CA GLY A 63 4.02 -21.28 -7.91
C GLY A 63 5.15 -22.16 -7.34
N SER A 64 5.01 -23.47 -7.37
CA SER A 64 6.02 -24.39 -6.87
C SER A 64 7.22 -24.50 -7.81
N ALA A 65 8.35 -25.00 -7.32
CA ALA A 65 9.59 -25.13 -8.09
C ALA A 65 9.44 -26.01 -9.34
N ASN A 66 8.47 -26.95 -9.35
CA ASN A 66 8.17 -27.79 -10.53
C ASN A 66 7.25 -27.10 -11.55
N GLY A 67 6.78 -25.87 -11.28
CA GLY A 67 5.94 -25.08 -12.17
C GLY A 67 4.52 -25.61 -12.39
N GLY A 68 4.12 -26.73 -11.78
CA GLY A 68 2.83 -27.40 -12.02
C GLY A 68 1.99 -27.66 -10.76
N SER A 69 2.46 -27.25 -9.59
CA SER A 69 1.78 -27.45 -8.31
C SER A 69 1.58 -26.13 -7.58
N TYR A 70 0.66 -26.10 -6.61
CA TYR A 70 0.52 -24.97 -5.72
C TYR A 70 1.76 -24.77 -4.85
N ASN A 71 2.24 -23.55 -4.77
CA ASN A 71 3.19 -23.15 -3.75
C ASN A 71 2.43 -22.77 -2.49
N ASN A 72 2.60 -23.53 -1.43
CA ASN A 72 1.97 -23.31 -0.14
C ASN A 72 3.01 -22.73 0.81
N SER A 73 2.79 -21.54 1.33
CA SER A 73 3.75 -20.90 2.23
C SER A 73 3.07 -20.07 3.30
N PHE A 74 3.70 -20.01 4.46
CA PHE A 74 3.42 -19.01 5.48
C PHE A 74 4.40 -17.86 5.33
N GLY A 75 3.95 -16.64 5.65
CA GLY A 75 4.81 -15.48 5.57
C GLY A 75 4.35 -14.32 6.44
N ILE A 76 5.29 -13.42 6.68
CA ILE A 76 5.08 -12.13 7.31
C ILE A 76 5.02 -11.09 6.20
N ALA A 77 3.90 -10.40 6.08
CA ALA A 77 3.74 -9.32 5.11
C ALA A 77 4.40 -8.02 5.59
N ASN A 78 4.20 -7.68 6.86
CA ASN A 78 4.77 -6.49 7.50
C ASN A 78 5.03 -6.75 8.97
N ALA A 79 6.08 -6.14 9.51
CA ALA A 79 6.32 -6.05 10.94
C ALA A 79 6.95 -4.69 11.27
N ARG A 80 6.24 -3.88 12.05
CA ARG A 80 6.57 -2.47 12.30
C ARG A 80 6.65 -2.16 13.78
N ILE A 81 7.52 -1.22 14.13
CA ILE A 81 7.52 -0.51 15.40
C ILE A 81 7.25 0.96 15.09
N TYR A 82 6.31 1.55 15.81
CA TYR A 82 5.91 2.95 15.72
C TYR A 82 6.36 3.68 16.97
N ILE A 83 7.11 4.76 16.83
CA ILE A 83 7.48 5.66 17.91
C ILE A 83 7.03 7.05 17.51
N ASN A 84 6.07 7.60 18.24
CA ASN A 84 5.59 8.95 18.05
C ASN A 84 5.83 9.76 19.30
N GLY A 85 6.05 11.06 19.15
CA GLY A 85 6.23 11.92 20.31
C GLY A 85 5.94 13.39 20.04
N GLY A 86 5.65 14.10 21.11
CA GLY A 86 5.52 15.56 21.16
C GLY A 86 6.53 16.17 22.11
N ILE A 87 7.23 17.18 21.64
CA ILE A 87 8.16 18.00 22.45
C ILE A 87 7.41 19.24 22.98
N THR A 88 6.52 19.77 22.13
CA THR A 88 5.61 20.87 22.45
C THR A 88 4.28 20.60 21.75
N LYS A 89 3.30 21.48 21.91
CA LYS A 89 2.03 21.40 21.14
C LYS A 89 2.23 21.47 19.63
N VAL A 90 3.29 22.16 19.19
CA VAL A 90 3.62 22.38 17.77
C VAL A 90 4.66 21.41 17.26
N ILE A 91 5.70 21.10 18.06
CA ILE A 91 6.83 20.28 17.60
C ILE A 91 6.61 18.83 18.03
N LYS A 92 6.51 17.96 17.02
CA LYS A 92 6.31 16.52 17.20
C LYS A 92 7.28 15.75 16.31
N PHE A 93 7.39 14.45 16.53
CA PHE A 93 8.18 13.56 15.68
C PHE A 93 7.48 12.22 15.49
N GLU A 94 7.86 11.55 14.41
CA GLU A 94 7.46 10.18 14.10
C GLU A 94 8.67 9.39 13.63
N PHE A 95 8.81 8.17 14.15
CA PHE A 95 9.87 7.24 13.77
C PHE A 95 9.26 5.84 13.64
N ASN A 96 9.28 5.29 12.43
CA ASN A 96 8.73 3.97 12.15
C ASN A 96 9.79 3.08 11.52
N THR A 97 9.73 1.79 11.86
CA THR A 97 10.53 0.76 11.20
C THR A 97 9.65 -0.13 10.33
N GLU A 98 10.25 -0.84 9.40
CA GLU A 98 9.62 -1.94 8.66
C GLU A 98 10.56 -3.13 8.62
N CYS A 99 10.01 -4.31 8.66
CA CYS A 99 10.78 -5.51 8.38
C CYS A 99 10.87 -5.73 6.87
N PHE A 100 12.06 -5.47 6.34
CA PHE A 100 12.40 -5.78 4.96
C PHE A 100 12.91 -7.22 4.90
N ASP A 101 12.31 -8.03 4.02
CA ASP A 101 12.72 -9.44 3.83
C ASP A 101 12.51 -10.35 5.06
N CYS A 102 11.40 -10.17 5.77
CA CYS A 102 11.06 -11.00 6.94
C CYS A 102 10.89 -12.50 6.63
N ASN A 103 10.78 -12.86 5.38
CA ASN A 103 10.54 -14.24 4.95
C ASN A 103 11.83 -14.97 4.53
N GLY A 104 12.97 -14.30 4.54
CA GLY A 104 14.24 -14.87 4.08
C GLY A 104 14.26 -15.20 2.59
N PRO A 105 15.08 -16.17 2.15
CA PRO A 105 15.30 -16.46 0.72
C PRO A 105 14.06 -16.90 -0.06
N GLY A 106 13.00 -17.33 0.63
CA GLY A 106 11.75 -17.79 -0.01
C GLY A 106 10.84 -16.66 -0.53
N GLY A 107 11.18 -15.40 -0.23
CA GLY A 107 10.38 -14.25 -0.61
C GLY A 107 9.06 -14.12 0.15
N ASN A 108 8.33 -13.06 -0.13
CA ASN A 108 7.04 -12.79 0.48
C ASN A 108 5.90 -13.47 -0.31
N PRO A 109 5.17 -14.43 0.27
CA PRO A 109 4.08 -15.14 -0.42
C PRO A 109 2.91 -14.23 -0.79
N PHE A 110 2.78 -13.07 -0.14
CA PHE A 110 1.70 -12.09 -0.38
C PHE A 110 2.03 -11.12 -1.52
N GLY A 111 3.07 -11.39 -2.31
CA GLY A 111 3.41 -10.62 -3.52
C GLY A 111 3.84 -9.18 -3.28
N GLN A 112 4.04 -8.77 -2.05
CA GLN A 112 4.71 -7.51 -1.76
C GLN A 112 6.20 -7.70 -2.03
N THR A 113 6.75 -6.87 -2.88
CA THR A 113 8.18 -6.92 -3.19
C THR A 113 8.97 -6.58 -1.94
N SER A 114 9.64 -7.56 -1.37
CA SER A 114 10.75 -7.28 -0.47
C SER A 114 11.82 -6.61 -1.32
N THR A 115 12.07 -5.34 -1.09
CA THR A 115 13.11 -4.62 -1.79
C THR A 115 14.47 -5.13 -1.32
N GLY A 116 15.05 -6.04 -2.11
CA GLY A 116 16.49 -6.23 -2.19
C GLY A 116 17.22 -6.71 -0.94
N GLY A 117 16.64 -7.60 -0.15
CA GLY A 117 17.38 -8.30 0.87
C GLY A 117 18.21 -9.45 0.29
N ASN A 118 19.48 -9.52 0.60
CA ASN A 118 20.36 -10.65 0.28
C ASN A 118 20.02 -11.91 1.10
N GLY A 119 18.72 -12.15 1.40
CA GLY A 119 18.27 -13.25 2.24
C GLY A 119 18.51 -13.07 3.73
N THR A 120 18.86 -11.89 4.19
CA THR A 120 18.98 -11.54 5.61
C THR A 120 17.75 -10.78 6.06
N GLN A 121 17.13 -11.24 7.14
CA GLN A 121 16.00 -10.55 7.76
C GLN A 121 16.47 -9.20 8.33
N ASN A 122 16.01 -8.10 7.76
CA ASN A 122 16.44 -6.76 8.14
C ASN A 122 15.27 -5.91 8.61
N ILE A 123 15.43 -5.30 9.77
CA ILE A 123 14.57 -4.21 10.22
C ILE A 123 15.25 -2.91 9.83
N GLY A 124 14.58 -2.09 9.05
CA GLY A 124 15.11 -0.83 8.56
C GLY A 124 14.20 0.35 8.87
N LEU A 125 14.72 1.55 8.61
CA LEU A 125 14.00 2.79 8.76
C LEU A 125 12.91 2.91 7.69
N LEU A 126 11.67 3.07 8.13
CA LEU A 126 10.53 3.36 7.24
C LEU A 126 10.27 4.88 7.20
N ASP A 127 10.01 5.48 8.35
CA ASP A 127 9.74 6.92 8.48
C ASP A 127 10.63 7.54 9.56
N ALA A 128 11.11 8.77 9.33
CA ALA A 128 11.77 9.63 10.31
C ALA A 128 11.37 11.07 10.02
N ILE A 129 10.39 11.58 10.76
CA ILE A 129 9.68 12.81 10.43
C ILE A 129 9.75 13.78 11.61
N GLY A 130 10.27 14.98 11.37
CA GLY A 130 10.03 16.14 12.21
C GLY A 130 8.74 16.82 11.78
N LYS A 131 7.81 17.01 12.71
CA LYS A 131 6.48 17.57 12.47
C LYS A 131 6.33 18.91 13.16
N PHE A 132 5.97 19.94 12.41
CA PHE A 132 5.69 21.29 12.87
C PHE A 132 4.20 21.58 12.56
N GLU A 133 3.34 21.36 13.54
CA GLU A 133 1.89 21.43 13.39
C GLU A 133 1.37 22.68 14.09
N PHE A 134 1.16 23.76 13.33
CA PHE A 134 0.80 25.09 13.86
C PHE A 134 -0.70 25.25 14.07
N ASN A 135 -1.49 24.82 13.07
CA ASN A 135 -2.96 24.97 13.08
C ASN A 135 -3.58 24.08 11.98
N GLN A 136 -4.89 24.16 11.81
CA GLN A 136 -5.56 23.37 10.76
C GLN A 136 -5.17 23.80 9.34
N TYR A 137 -4.68 25.02 9.14
CA TYR A 137 -4.41 25.56 7.80
C TYR A 137 -2.96 25.34 7.34
N VAL A 138 -2.00 25.45 8.25
CA VAL A 138 -0.57 25.40 7.87
C VAL A 138 0.20 24.52 8.81
N ASN A 139 0.78 23.48 8.24
CA ASN A 139 1.66 22.54 8.93
C ASN A 139 2.82 22.15 8.01
N VAL A 140 3.94 21.76 8.59
CA VAL A 140 5.14 21.35 7.87
C VAL A 140 5.67 20.06 8.45
N TRP A 141 5.82 19.05 7.61
CA TRP A 141 6.52 17.82 7.96
C TRP A 141 7.79 17.70 7.12
N ALA A 142 8.90 17.31 7.73
CA ALA A 142 10.20 17.20 7.07
C ALA A 142 10.94 15.96 7.53
N GLY A 143 11.67 15.34 6.61
CA GLY A 143 12.45 14.13 6.86
C GLY A 143 12.19 13.05 5.80
N ARG A 144 12.19 11.79 6.23
CA ARG A 144 11.77 10.66 5.41
C ARG A 144 10.30 10.38 5.67
N LEU A 145 9.45 10.64 4.68
CA LEU A 145 8.00 10.64 4.85
C LEU A 145 7.29 10.23 3.55
N LEU A 146 6.00 9.92 3.66
CA LEU A 146 5.17 9.62 2.50
C LEU A 146 5.10 10.82 1.55
N VAL A 147 5.35 10.57 0.28
CA VAL A 147 5.11 11.54 -0.78
C VAL A 147 3.61 11.72 -0.96
N PRO A 148 3.08 12.96 -1.02
CA PRO A 148 1.68 13.18 -1.34
C PRO A 148 1.30 12.54 -2.67
N TYR A 149 0.49 11.49 -2.62
CA TYR A 149 0.13 10.70 -3.80
C TYR A 149 -1.20 9.97 -3.60
N SER A 150 -1.30 8.72 -4.06
CA SER A 150 -2.51 7.94 -4.08
C SER A 150 -3.03 7.59 -2.68
N ARG A 151 -4.33 7.36 -2.61
CA ARG A 151 -4.97 6.87 -1.39
C ARG A 151 -4.34 5.55 -0.93
N GLY A 152 -4.10 4.64 -1.86
CA GLY A 152 -3.52 3.33 -1.58
C GLY A 152 -2.15 3.40 -0.91
N GLU A 153 -1.31 4.38 -1.28
CA GLU A 153 -0.03 4.60 -0.63
C GLU A 153 -0.13 5.32 0.71
N LEU A 154 -0.92 6.39 0.76
CA LEU A 154 -1.05 7.20 1.95
C LEU A 154 -1.76 6.47 3.10
N ASN A 155 -2.57 5.43 2.83
CA ASN A 155 -3.13 4.58 3.88
C ASN A 155 -2.17 3.47 4.33
N GLY A 156 -1.20 3.12 3.50
CA GLY A 156 -0.30 2.01 3.75
C GLY A 156 -1.03 0.68 3.97
N PRO A 157 -0.29 -0.39 4.26
CA PRO A 157 -0.88 -1.73 4.36
C PRO A 157 -1.79 -1.93 5.57
N PHE A 158 -1.60 -1.19 6.67
CA PHE A 158 -2.37 -1.36 7.90
C PHE A 158 -3.73 -0.67 7.87
N TYR A 159 -3.88 0.39 7.09
CA TYR A 159 -5.15 1.14 6.96
C TYR A 159 -5.85 0.89 5.62
N SER A 160 -5.36 -0.04 4.83
CA SER A 160 -6.00 -0.49 3.59
C SER A 160 -7.33 -1.21 3.88
N ALA A 161 -8.31 -1.07 2.99
CA ALA A 161 -9.61 -1.73 3.08
C ALA A 161 -9.51 -3.26 2.92
N THR A 162 -8.61 -3.73 2.08
CA THR A 162 -8.31 -5.16 1.86
C THR A 162 -6.97 -5.54 2.47
N PHE A 163 -6.71 -6.83 2.67
CA PHE A 163 -5.41 -7.26 3.20
C PHE A 163 -4.31 -6.98 2.19
N ASN A 164 -4.46 -7.39 0.96
CA ASN A 164 -3.53 -7.02 -0.08
C ASN A 164 -3.72 -5.54 -0.40
N GLN A 165 -2.66 -4.77 -0.15
CA GLN A 165 -2.60 -3.41 -0.60
C GLN A 165 -2.71 -3.36 -2.11
N TYR A 166 -3.09 -2.23 -2.64
CA TYR A 166 -3.14 -1.94 -4.04
C TYR A 166 -1.87 -2.41 -4.79
N ARG A 167 -2.04 -3.35 -5.70
CA ARG A 167 -0.95 -3.98 -6.44
C ARG A 167 -0.87 -3.40 -7.83
N THR A 168 -0.38 -2.21 -7.96
CA THR A 168 -0.01 -1.73 -9.27
C THR A 168 1.47 -1.42 -9.31
N PRO A 169 2.08 -1.50 -10.49
CA PRO A 169 3.47 -1.13 -10.66
C PRO A 169 3.70 0.36 -10.50
N PHE A 170 2.64 1.10 -10.30
CA PHE A 170 2.63 2.53 -10.08
C PHE A 170 2.54 2.91 -8.60
N GLU A 171 2.67 1.98 -7.68
CA GLU A 171 3.00 2.37 -6.33
C GLU A 171 4.26 3.20 -6.44
N SER A 172 4.19 4.48 -6.05
CA SER A 172 5.34 5.32 -6.13
C SER A 172 6.44 4.67 -5.35
N ALA A 173 7.41 4.28 -6.09
CA ALA A 173 8.61 3.77 -5.52
C ALA A 173 9.16 4.89 -4.66
N ASP A 174 9.60 4.57 -3.48
CA ASP A 174 10.43 5.42 -2.68
C ASP A 174 11.66 5.81 -3.50
N PHE A 175 11.68 7.04 -3.97
CA PHE A 175 12.72 7.57 -4.83
C PHE A 175 14.03 7.87 -4.10
N ALA A 176 14.11 7.71 -2.78
CA ALA A 176 15.33 7.89 -2.02
C ALA A 176 16.45 6.88 -2.34
N GLY A 177 16.19 5.89 -3.19
CA GLY A 177 17.19 4.96 -3.70
C GLY A 177 18.03 5.54 -4.81
N LYS A 178 19.33 5.23 -4.83
CA LYS A 178 20.20 5.56 -5.96
C LYS A 178 19.87 4.69 -7.15
N PHE A 179 19.75 5.31 -8.34
CA PHE A 179 19.58 4.58 -9.58
C PHE A 179 20.69 3.54 -9.79
N GLY A 180 20.31 2.32 -10.09
CA GLY A 180 21.27 1.21 -10.30
C GLY A 180 21.64 0.42 -9.03
N THR A 181 21.18 0.82 -7.85
CA THR A 181 21.37 0.03 -6.60
C THR A 181 20.17 -0.82 -6.21
N GLY A 182 19.18 -0.89 -7.08
CA GLY A 182 18.01 -1.75 -6.89
C GLY A 182 16.95 -1.24 -5.92
N GLY A 183 17.03 0.03 -5.53
CA GLY A 183 16.16 0.50 -4.51
C GLY A 183 15.59 1.88 -4.75
N ALA A 184 14.52 1.99 -5.46
CA ALA A 184 13.59 3.01 -5.13
C ALA A 184 12.84 2.48 -3.91
N GLY A 185 13.00 3.07 -2.81
CA GLY A 185 12.57 2.71 -1.48
C GLY A 185 11.30 1.91 -1.27
N VAL A 186 10.70 2.11 -0.13
CA VAL A 186 9.68 1.22 0.37
C VAL A 186 8.42 2.01 0.62
N TYR A 187 7.34 1.62 -0.06
CA TYR A 187 5.99 2.13 0.23
C TYR A 187 5.83 3.65 0.09
N GLY A 188 6.34 4.23 -1.00
CA GLY A 188 6.08 5.63 -1.33
C GLY A 188 6.76 6.69 -0.46
N ARG A 189 7.87 6.36 0.21
CA ARG A 189 8.64 7.29 1.04
C ARG A 189 9.78 7.91 0.27
N ASP A 190 10.02 9.21 0.58
CA ASP A 190 11.22 9.91 0.13
C ASP A 190 11.68 10.93 1.19
N ASN A 191 12.92 11.41 1.05
CA ASN A 191 13.45 12.49 1.87
C ASN A 191 12.98 13.83 1.30
N GLY A 192 12.29 14.60 2.11
CA GLY A 192 11.72 15.86 1.63
C GLY A 192 11.00 16.65 2.69
N LEU A 193 10.18 17.56 2.21
CA LEU A 193 9.41 18.49 3.01
C LEU A 193 8.01 18.60 2.42
N VAL A 194 6.98 18.52 3.27
CA VAL A 194 5.57 18.65 2.88
C VAL A 194 4.91 19.75 3.69
N PHE A 195 4.25 20.67 3.00
CA PHE A 195 3.27 21.60 3.55
C PHE A 195 1.88 20.97 3.41
N TRP A 196 1.07 21.04 4.46
CA TRP A 196 -0.29 20.52 4.41
C TRP A 196 -1.23 21.30 5.31
N GLY A 197 -2.51 21.23 5.01
CA GLY A 197 -3.57 21.84 5.78
C GLY A 197 -4.96 21.47 5.28
N GLN A 198 -5.96 21.98 5.98
CA GLN A 198 -7.37 21.82 5.66
C GLN A 198 -8.08 23.15 5.76
N VAL A 199 -9.00 23.41 4.84
CA VAL A 199 -9.92 24.55 4.87
C VAL A 199 -11.36 24.06 4.71
N ASP A 200 -12.28 24.73 5.38
CA ASP A 200 -13.69 24.43 5.36
C ASP A 200 -14.45 25.59 4.67
N PRO A 201 -14.64 25.51 3.32
CA PRO A 201 -15.22 26.62 2.54
C PRO A 201 -16.74 26.79 2.74
N GLY A 202 -17.34 26.12 3.70
CA GLY A 202 -18.77 26.18 4.01
C GLY A 202 -19.59 25.05 3.39
N TYR A 203 -19.14 24.48 2.30
CA TYR A 203 -19.75 23.31 1.66
C TYR A 203 -18.67 22.25 1.48
N GLY A 204 -18.55 21.31 2.44
CA GLY A 204 -17.51 20.30 2.44
C GLY A 204 -16.17 20.79 3.00
N HIS A 205 -15.13 19.97 2.81
CA HIS A 205 -13.81 20.17 3.40
C HIS A 205 -12.73 19.94 2.35
N LEU A 206 -11.84 20.90 2.19
CA LEU A 206 -10.70 20.81 1.28
C LEU A 206 -9.43 20.53 2.08
N GLN A 207 -8.80 19.38 1.87
CA GLN A 207 -7.46 19.08 2.38
C GLN A 207 -6.45 19.24 1.24
N TYR A 208 -5.30 19.82 1.53
CA TYR A 208 -4.22 19.99 0.58
C TYR A 208 -2.88 19.60 1.19
N SER A 209 -2.01 19.09 0.34
CA SER A 209 -0.60 18.87 0.64
C SER A 209 0.23 19.15 -0.61
N ALA A 210 1.42 19.71 -0.40
CA ALA A 210 2.40 19.96 -1.45
C ALA A 210 3.81 19.78 -0.89
N GLY A 211 4.67 19.10 -1.63
CA GLY A 211 6.01 18.78 -1.16
C GLY A 211 7.08 18.82 -2.20
N VAL A 212 8.31 18.92 -1.73
CA VAL A 212 9.54 18.85 -2.50
C VAL A 212 10.40 17.73 -1.93
N PHE A 213 10.88 16.87 -2.80
CA PHE A 213 11.57 15.64 -2.43
C PHE A 213 12.85 15.45 -3.23
N THR A 214 13.73 14.60 -2.74
CA THR A 214 14.94 14.22 -3.44
C THR A 214 14.63 13.58 -4.79
N GLY A 215 13.62 12.75 -4.86
CA GLY A 215 13.22 12.04 -6.07
C GLY A 215 14.25 11.00 -6.52
N LEU A 216 14.15 10.61 -7.78
CA LEU A 216 15.09 9.68 -8.39
C LEU A 216 16.50 10.29 -8.44
N GLN A 217 17.44 9.64 -7.81
CA GLN A 217 18.86 10.00 -7.84
C GLN A 217 19.60 9.16 -8.86
N SER A 218 20.53 9.79 -9.55
CA SER A 218 21.44 9.14 -10.50
C SER A 218 22.86 9.05 -9.95
N SER A 219 23.62 8.07 -10.45
CA SER A 219 25.06 8.04 -10.26
C SER A 219 25.79 8.67 -11.44
N SER A 220 27.09 8.85 -11.35
CA SER A 220 27.91 9.34 -12.47
C SER A 220 27.87 8.41 -13.70
N THR A 221 27.47 7.17 -13.52
CA THR A 221 27.48 6.13 -14.56
C THR A 221 26.08 5.59 -14.89
N ALA A 222 25.03 6.03 -14.17
CA ALA A 222 23.70 5.47 -14.34
C ALA A 222 22.60 6.44 -13.92
N GLY A 223 21.48 6.41 -14.65
CA GLY A 223 20.28 7.17 -14.37
C GLY A 223 20.18 8.51 -15.08
N PRO A 224 18.96 9.00 -15.30
CA PRO A 224 18.71 10.18 -16.10
C PRO A 224 18.93 11.50 -15.35
N ASN A 225 18.72 11.52 -14.03
CA ASN A 225 18.76 12.75 -13.23
C ASN A 225 20.19 13.16 -12.86
N GLN A 226 21.01 13.48 -13.87
CA GLN A 226 22.41 13.88 -13.68
C GLN A 226 22.56 15.28 -13.03
N GLN A 227 21.47 16.04 -12.95
CA GLN A 227 21.46 17.40 -12.41
C GLN A 227 20.86 17.50 -11.01
N ASN A 228 20.48 16.36 -10.41
CA ASN A 228 19.82 16.28 -9.11
C ASN A 228 18.54 17.16 -9.01
N SER A 229 17.72 17.13 -10.04
CA SER A 229 16.42 17.82 -10.05
C SER A 229 15.51 17.20 -9.00
N PHE A 230 14.78 18.03 -8.25
CA PHE A 230 13.86 17.59 -7.23
C PHE A 230 12.57 16.99 -7.82
N LEU A 231 11.96 16.09 -7.08
CA LEU A 231 10.58 15.66 -7.28
C LEU A 231 9.63 16.63 -6.58
N TYR A 232 8.64 17.11 -7.30
CA TYR A 232 7.53 17.91 -6.77
C TYR A 232 6.29 17.03 -6.74
N ALA A 233 5.58 17.05 -5.62
CA ALA A 233 4.36 16.28 -5.44
C ALA A 233 3.29 17.12 -4.74
N GLY A 234 2.04 16.87 -5.08
CA GLY A 234 0.91 17.53 -4.45
C GLY A 234 -0.30 16.61 -4.39
N ARG A 235 -1.23 16.92 -3.49
CA ARG A 235 -2.53 16.27 -3.39
C ARG A 235 -3.58 17.25 -2.91
N LEU A 236 -4.70 17.25 -3.59
CA LEU A 236 -5.91 17.96 -3.21
C LEU A 236 -7.02 16.94 -2.99
N THR A 237 -7.62 16.93 -1.81
CA THR A 237 -8.76 16.05 -1.48
C THR A 237 -9.96 16.92 -1.10
N TYR A 238 -11.06 16.76 -1.80
CA TYR A 238 -12.32 17.40 -1.45
C TYR A 238 -13.30 16.39 -0.85
N ASN A 239 -13.65 16.60 0.40
CA ASN A 239 -14.65 15.84 1.12
C ASN A 239 -15.99 16.59 1.02
N PHE A 240 -16.93 16.02 0.27
CA PHE A 240 -18.27 16.61 0.04
C PHE A 240 -19.18 16.49 1.27
N LEU A 241 -18.91 15.50 2.12
CA LEU A 241 -19.67 15.17 3.33
C LEU A 241 -18.78 15.35 4.57
N ASN A 242 -18.70 14.36 5.46
CA ASN A 242 -17.79 14.45 6.60
C ASN A 242 -16.31 14.36 6.15
N PRO A 243 -15.41 15.09 6.83
CA PRO A 243 -13.98 14.98 6.53
C PRO A 243 -13.42 13.64 6.98
N GLU A 244 -12.42 13.18 6.27
CA GLU A 244 -11.60 12.05 6.69
C GLU A 244 -10.79 12.42 7.94
N LYS A 245 -10.77 11.53 8.94
CA LYS A 245 -10.06 11.76 10.22
C LYS A 245 -8.75 10.98 10.25
N ASN A 246 -7.72 11.53 9.62
CA ASN A 246 -6.39 10.94 9.61
C ASN A 246 -5.34 11.90 10.16
N PRO A 247 -4.19 11.40 10.65
CA PRO A 247 -3.04 12.25 10.95
C PRO A 247 -2.53 12.93 9.68
N GLY A 248 -2.40 14.26 9.73
CA GLY A 248 -1.84 15.04 8.62
C GLY A 248 -2.62 14.86 7.31
N TYR A 249 -1.91 14.55 6.25
CA TYR A 249 -2.45 14.29 4.91
C TYR A 249 -2.59 12.79 4.59
N TYR A 250 -2.44 11.90 5.58
CA TYR A 250 -2.63 10.47 5.40
C TYR A 250 -4.09 10.13 5.11
N THR A 251 -4.33 8.92 4.61
CA THR A 251 -5.66 8.45 4.22
C THR A 251 -6.01 7.13 4.90
N SER A 252 -7.22 6.65 4.70
CA SER A 252 -7.65 5.31 5.07
C SER A 252 -8.51 4.69 3.96
N GLY A 253 -8.46 3.37 3.81
CA GLY A 253 -9.31 2.65 2.86
C GLY A 253 -10.74 2.44 3.35
N THR A 254 -10.98 2.54 4.66
CA THR A 254 -12.31 2.46 5.30
C THR A 254 -12.23 2.99 6.73
N TYR A 255 -13.31 3.55 7.23
CA TYR A 255 -13.47 3.98 8.62
C TYR A 255 -14.47 3.10 9.38
N TYR A 256 -14.99 2.05 8.71
CA TYR A 256 -16.00 1.15 9.26
C TYR A 256 -17.26 1.90 9.74
N GLY A 257 -17.62 2.98 9.07
CA GLY A 257 -18.76 3.86 9.41
C GLY A 257 -18.54 4.83 10.56
N LYS A 258 -17.37 4.77 11.24
CA LYS A 258 -17.11 5.60 12.43
C LYS A 258 -16.90 7.08 12.13
N ALA A 259 -16.61 7.44 10.90
CA ALA A 259 -16.48 8.82 10.47
C ALA A 259 -17.79 9.41 9.89
N GLY A 260 -18.87 8.62 9.88
CA GLY A 260 -20.15 9.00 9.27
C GLY A 260 -20.13 8.83 7.75
N ASP A 261 -21.01 9.58 7.07
CA ASP A 261 -21.07 9.58 5.60
C ASP A 261 -19.85 10.27 5.01
N ILE A 262 -19.08 9.59 4.19
CA ILE A 262 -17.92 10.13 3.48
C ILE A 262 -18.15 10.07 1.98
N LEU A 263 -17.81 11.13 1.28
CA LEU A 263 -17.60 11.19 -0.15
C LEU A 263 -16.38 12.09 -0.39
N ALA A 264 -15.23 11.47 -0.64
CA ALA A 264 -13.97 12.14 -0.89
C ALA A 264 -13.49 11.86 -2.31
N ILE A 265 -13.09 12.91 -3.02
CA ILE A 265 -12.43 12.80 -4.32
C ILE A 265 -11.10 13.53 -4.21
N ALA A 266 -10.06 12.92 -4.74
CA ALA A 266 -8.72 13.51 -4.73
C ALA A 266 -8.09 13.54 -6.11
N PHE A 267 -7.12 14.45 -6.24
CA PHE A 267 -6.22 14.56 -7.38
C PHE A 267 -4.79 14.79 -6.87
N ALA A 268 -3.84 14.01 -7.38
CA ALA A 268 -2.45 14.06 -6.93
C ALA A 268 -1.46 14.02 -8.11
N PRO A 269 -0.91 15.18 -8.51
CA PRO A 269 0.15 15.28 -9.50
C PRO A 269 1.53 15.10 -8.86
N GLN A 270 2.45 14.49 -9.64
CA GLN A 270 3.89 14.50 -9.35
C GLN A 270 4.66 14.86 -10.61
N TYR A 271 5.78 15.56 -10.45
CA TYR A 271 6.68 15.94 -11.53
C TYR A 271 8.13 15.93 -11.10
N GLN A 272 8.99 15.32 -11.93
CA GLN A 272 10.44 15.42 -11.78
C GLN A 272 11.11 15.63 -13.14
N LYS A 273 11.85 16.71 -13.25
CA LYS A 273 12.67 16.95 -14.43
C LYS A 273 13.79 15.90 -14.49
N HIS A 274 13.97 15.28 -15.63
CA HIS A 274 14.89 14.16 -15.84
C HIS A 274 14.62 12.99 -14.88
N GLY A 275 13.38 12.80 -14.46
CA GLY A 275 12.96 11.72 -13.58
C GLY A 275 12.78 10.37 -14.29
N ALA A 276 13.03 10.28 -15.60
CA ALA A 276 12.87 9.09 -16.40
C ALA A 276 13.94 8.97 -17.49
N GLY A 277 14.15 7.75 -18.00
CA GLY A 277 15.08 7.48 -19.10
C GLY A 277 16.48 7.05 -18.67
N THR A 278 17.49 7.42 -19.46
CA THR A 278 18.89 7.07 -19.25
C THR A 278 19.77 8.32 -19.29
N ILE A 279 21.07 8.21 -19.02
CA ILE A 279 22.02 9.33 -19.16
C ILE A 279 21.97 9.93 -20.58
N ALA A 280 21.94 9.09 -21.59
CA ALA A 280 21.98 9.52 -23.00
C ALA A 280 20.62 9.99 -23.52
N ASN A 281 19.53 9.58 -22.86
CA ASN A 281 18.18 9.89 -23.29
C ASN A 281 17.32 10.20 -22.05
N GLN A 282 17.48 11.42 -21.55
CA GLN A 282 16.80 11.94 -20.38
C GLN A 282 15.36 12.33 -20.73
N ALA A 283 14.43 12.04 -19.85
CA ALA A 283 13.04 12.42 -19.98
C ALA A 283 12.47 12.91 -18.64
N ASP A 284 11.48 13.77 -18.72
CA ASP A 284 10.74 14.21 -17.53
C ASP A 284 9.73 13.15 -17.12
N LEU A 285 9.56 12.99 -15.81
CA LEU A 285 8.53 12.14 -15.23
C LEU A 285 7.34 13.01 -14.80
N THR A 286 6.16 12.66 -15.27
CA THR A 286 4.89 13.20 -14.77
C THR A 286 4.01 12.04 -14.36
N ILE A 287 3.46 12.13 -13.16
CA ILE A 287 2.51 11.16 -12.62
C ILE A 287 1.23 11.91 -12.26
N LEU A 288 0.10 11.39 -12.68
CA LEU A 288 -1.21 11.90 -12.29
C LEU A 288 -2.01 10.80 -11.65
N GLU A 289 -2.69 11.13 -10.58
CA GLU A 289 -3.55 10.21 -9.86
C GLU A 289 -4.87 10.89 -9.50
N SER A 290 -5.94 10.12 -9.48
CA SER A 290 -7.23 10.51 -8.93
C SER A 290 -7.84 9.33 -8.19
N ASP A 291 -8.38 9.60 -7.00
CA ASP A 291 -9.04 8.58 -6.20
C ASP A 291 -10.38 9.03 -5.62
N LEU A 292 -11.16 8.02 -5.25
CA LEU A 292 -12.48 8.15 -4.65
C LEU A 292 -12.57 7.28 -3.39
N LEU A 293 -13.10 7.84 -2.31
CA LEU A 293 -13.65 7.08 -1.21
C LEU A 293 -15.13 7.48 -1.01
N PHE A 294 -16.01 6.50 -1.11
CA PHE A 294 -17.38 6.61 -0.64
C PHE A 294 -17.59 5.64 0.51
N GLU A 295 -18.02 6.13 1.66
CA GLU A 295 -18.41 5.29 2.80
C GLU A 295 -19.71 5.80 3.39
N LYS A 296 -20.67 4.87 3.59
CA LYS A 296 -21.99 5.20 4.13
C LYS A 296 -22.45 4.16 5.13
N PRO A 297 -22.59 4.54 6.41
CA PRO A 297 -23.38 3.79 7.37
C PRO A 297 -24.86 3.77 6.94
N LEU A 298 -25.46 2.59 6.94
CA LEU A 298 -26.86 2.39 6.55
C LEU A 298 -27.75 2.35 7.80
N GLY A 299 -28.99 2.82 7.65
CA GLY A 299 -29.93 2.91 8.76
C GLY A 299 -29.55 4.01 9.75
N THR A 300 -29.87 3.81 11.02
CA THR A 300 -29.51 4.74 12.09
C THR A 300 -28.11 4.41 12.60
N SER A 301 -27.11 5.22 12.19
CA SER A 301 -25.71 5.05 12.61
C SER A 301 -25.08 3.68 12.29
N GLY A 302 -25.50 3.04 11.18
CA GLY A 302 -24.90 1.79 10.73
C GLY A 302 -25.53 0.51 11.29
N ASP A 303 -26.73 0.60 11.89
CA ASP A 303 -27.49 -0.57 12.37
C ASP A 303 -27.90 -1.54 11.24
N LYS A 304 -27.79 -1.11 9.99
CA LYS A 304 -27.97 -1.93 8.77
C LYS A 304 -26.68 -2.13 8.00
N GLY A 305 -25.53 -1.99 8.67
CA GLY A 305 -24.21 -2.18 8.07
C GLY A 305 -23.59 -0.93 7.44
N VAL A 306 -22.44 -1.10 6.79
CA VAL A 306 -21.69 -0.01 6.16
C VAL A 306 -21.28 -0.42 4.75
N ILE A 307 -21.59 0.44 3.77
CA ILE A 307 -21.06 0.31 2.42
C ILE A 307 -19.79 1.15 2.31
N THR A 308 -18.74 0.57 1.73
CA THR A 308 -17.51 1.27 1.38
C THR A 308 -17.16 0.99 -0.08
N VAL A 309 -16.82 2.05 -0.83
CA VAL A 309 -16.32 1.96 -2.20
C VAL A 309 -15.03 2.73 -2.30
N ASN A 310 -13.98 2.09 -2.78
CA ASN A 310 -12.73 2.74 -3.17
C ASN A 310 -12.55 2.62 -4.68
N GLY A 311 -12.06 3.70 -5.29
CA GLY A 311 -11.63 3.69 -6.68
C GLY A 311 -10.37 4.53 -6.83
N GLU A 312 -9.47 4.11 -7.71
CA GLU A 312 -8.24 4.83 -7.99
C GLU A 312 -7.85 4.66 -9.46
N TRP A 313 -7.39 5.73 -10.06
CA TRP A 313 -6.82 5.76 -11.38
C TRP A 313 -5.50 6.50 -11.37
N GLN A 314 -4.49 5.91 -11.97
CA GLN A 314 -3.14 6.45 -12.04
C GLN A 314 -2.64 6.43 -13.48
N THR A 315 -1.86 7.42 -13.86
CA THR A 315 -1.17 7.43 -15.14
C THR A 315 0.25 7.98 -14.99
N PHE A 316 1.14 7.37 -15.73
CA PHE A 316 2.54 7.73 -15.81
C PHE A 316 2.86 8.22 -17.21
N PHE A 317 3.41 9.41 -17.30
CA PHE A 317 3.99 9.97 -18.48
C PHE A 317 5.49 10.15 -18.23
N ALA A 318 6.27 9.25 -18.75
CA ALA A 318 7.65 9.54 -19.00
C ALA A 318 7.71 9.99 -20.46
N ASN A 319 8.07 11.22 -20.72
CA ASN A 319 8.23 11.73 -22.08
C ASN A 319 9.49 11.11 -22.72
N TYR A 320 9.51 9.77 -22.75
CA TYR A 320 10.60 8.92 -23.13
C TYR A 320 10.26 8.24 -24.43
N ASN A 321 10.89 8.69 -25.50
CA ASN A 321 10.78 8.06 -26.80
C ASN A 321 11.51 6.71 -26.77
N ASN A 322 10.77 5.65 -26.56
CA ASN A 322 11.29 4.31 -26.58
C ASN A 322 11.51 3.82 -28.03
N SER A 323 12.44 4.43 -28.72
CA SER A 323 12.91 3.97 -30.03
C SER A 323 14.04 2.95 -29.90
N SER A 324 13.95 2.04 -28.95
CA SER A 324 14.87 0.91 -28.95
C SER A 324 14.59 0.10 -30.21
N SER A 325 15.61 -0.10 -31.01
CA SER A 325 15.59 -0.89 -32.25
C SER A 325 15.13 -2.34 -32.09
N THR A 326 14.82 -2.77 -30.90
CA THR A 326 14.37 -4.11 -30.54
C THR A 326 12.87 -4.18 -30.27
N GLY A 327 12.13 -3.06 -30.35
CA GLY A 327 10.69 -3.04 -30.06
C GLY A 327 10.33 -3.38 -28.61
N ALA A 328 11.32 -3.61 -27.76
CA ALA A 328 11.12 -3.88 -26.36
C ALA A 328 10.84 -2.58 -25.62
N PHE A 329 9.81 -2.56 -24.81
CA PHE A 329 9.54 -1.48 -23.88
C PHE A 329 10.75 -1.35 -22.94
N ALA A 330 11.52 -0.29 -23.07
CA ALA A 330 12.51 0.04 -22.07
C ALA A 330 11.76 0.68 -20.90
N PRO A 331 11.81 0.11 -19.71
CA PRO A 331 11.23 0.71 -18.55
C PRO A 331 11.80 2.12 -18.38
N ALA A 332 11.00 3.07 -17.91
CA ALA A 332 11.41 4.45 -17.69
C ALA A 332 12.63 4.58 -16.77
N PHE A 333 12.96 3.49 -16.08
CA PHE A 333 14.12 3.35 -15.20
C PHE A 333 14.82 2.03 -15.48
N GLN A 334 15.88 2.06 -16.22
CA GLN A 334 16.70 0.87 -16.48
C GLN A 334 18.02 0.97 -15.70
N ALA A 335 18.24 0.04 -14.78
CA ALA A 335 19.54 -0.09 -14.14
C ALA A 335 20.56 -0.65 -15.15
N PRO A 336 21.75 -0.08 -15.28
CA PRO A 336 22.81 -0.65 -16.11
C PRO A 336 23.14 -2.08 -15.67
N GLY A 337 23.17 -3.00 -16.63
CA GLY A 337 23.53 -4.38 -16.38
C GLY A 337 22.43 -5.27 -15.75
N ASN A 338 21.30 -4.71 -15.40
CA ASN A 338 20.13 -5.48 -14.94
C ASN A 338 18.84 -4.95 -15.58
N PRO A 339 18.46 -5.47 -16.76
CA PRO A 339 17.23 -5.07 -17.43
C PRO A 339 15.96 -5.42 -16.63
N ASN A 340 16.09 -6.26 -15.61
CA ASN A 340 14.98 -6.65 -14.72
C ASN A 340 15.00 -5.90 -13.36
N GLY A 341 16.01 -5.10 -13.10
CA GLY A 341 16.14 -4.30 -11.89
C GLY A 341 15.33 -3.01 -11.93
N CYS A 342 14.24 -3.03 -12.61
CA CYS A 342 13.36 -1.92 -12.80
C CYS A 342 12.35 -1.85 -11.67
N PHE A 343 12.23 -0.69 -11.05
CA PHE A 343 10.97 -0.24 -10.51
C PHE A 343 10.12 0.17 -11.68
N CYS A 344 9.22 -0.67 -12.04
CA CYS A 344 8.55 -0.67 -13.31
C CYS A 344 7.54 0.45 -13.46
N MET A 345 8.00 1.68 -13.35
CA MET A 345 7.29 2.80 -13.90
C MET A 345 7.42 2.74 -15.42
N PHE A 346 6.31 2.60 -16.09
CA PHE A 346 6.20 2.54 -17.54
C PHE A 346 5.14 3.56 -17.97
N ASN A 347 5.20 4.02 -19.19
CA ASN A 347 4.13 4.82 -19.76
C ASN A 347 2.84 4.02 -19.83
N GLY A 348 1.78 4.54 -19.25
CA GLY A 348 0.52 3.87 -19.23
C GLY A 348 -0.34 4.29 -18.06
N HIS A 349 -1.38 3.54 -17.80
CA HIS A 349 -2.28 3.79 -16.70
C HIS A 349 -2.69 2.50 -15.99
N SER A 350 -3.16 2.66 -14.76
CA SER A 350 -3.79 1.59 -14.01
C SER A 350 -5.01 2.11 -13.26
N TYR A 351 -5.90 1.22 -12.93
CA TYR A 351 -7.05 1.55 -12.11
C TYR A 351 -7.49 0.35 -11.29
N TYR A 352 -8.12 0.63 -10.17
CA TYR A 352 -8.86 -0.38 -9.43
C TYR A 352 -10.18 0.18 -8.89
N GLY A 353 -11.09 -0.75 -8.61
CA GLY A 353 -12.31 -0.48 -7.87
C GLY A 353 -12.52 -1.57 -6.84
N THR A 354 -12.92 -1.19 -5.62
CA THR A 354 -13.23 -2.11 -4.53
C THR A 354 -14.59 -1.76 -3.94
N PHE A 355 -15.42 -2.76 -3.74
CA PHE A 355 -16.69 -2.67 -3.03
C PHE A 355 -16.64 -3.54 -1.78
N LEU A 356 -17.03 -2.99 -0.63
CA LEU A 356 -17.08 -3.70 0.65
C LEU A 356 -18.43 -3.44 1.33
N TYR A 357 -18.91 -4.43 2.06
CA TYR A 357 -20.09 -4.30 2.92
C TYR A 357 -19.81 -4.88 4.31
N LEU A 358 -19.76 -4.02 5.31
CA LEU A 358 -19.61 -4.45 6.71
C LEU A 358 -20.98 -4.79 7.27
N PHE A 359 -21.18 -6.04 7.68
CA PHE A 359 -22.42 -6.47 8.35
C PHE A 359 -22.56 -5.79 9.71
N PRO A 360 -23.80 -5.46 10.14
CA PRO A 360 -24.01 -4.80 11.43
C PRO A 360 -23.77 -5.72 12.62
N ASP A 361 -24.10 -7.01 12.47
CA ASP A 361 -24.08 -7.96 13.57
C ASP A 361 -22.67 -8.49 13.84
N LYS A 362 -22.33 -8.59 15.12
CA LYS A 362 -21.12 -9.27 15.54
C LYS A 362 -21.38 -10.76 15.67
N VAL A 363 -20.46 -11.54 15.14
CA VAL A 363 -20.46 -13.01 15.20
C VAL A 363 -19.25 -13.47 16.00
N GLY A 364 -19.44 -14.46 16.87
CA GLY A 364 -18.35 -15.05 17.65
C GLY A 364 -17.65 -16.18 16.87
N ILE A 365 -16.33 -16.08 16.68
CA ILE A 365 -15.49 -17.16 16.15
C ILE A 365 -14.35 -17.40 17.13
N ALA A 366 -14.24 -18.62 17.66
CA ALA A 366 -13.18 -19.04 18.57
C ALA A 366 -12.92 -18.07 19.76
N GLY A 367 -13.99 -17.49 20.30
CA GLY A 367 -13.91 -16.55 21.42
C GLY A 367 -13.68 -15.09 21.02
N LEU A 368 -13.44 -14.81 19.76
CA LEU A 368 -13.33 -13.45 19.23
C LEU A 368 -14.69 -12.98 18.71
N MET A 369 -15.10 -11.78 19.07
CA MET A 369 -16.32 -11.14 18.57
C MET A 369 -15.95 -10.14 17.44
N GLY A 370 -16.44 -10.37 16.24
CA GLY A 370 -16.13 -9.53 15.08
C GLY A 370 -17.29 -9.44 14.11
N GLN A 371 -17.14 -8.56 13.11
CA GLN A 371 -18.11 -8.33 12.04
C GLN A 371 -17.52 -8.82 10.71
N PHE A 372 -18.32 -9.48 9.90
CA PHE A 372 -17.93 -9.86 8.55
C PHE A 372 -18.02 -8.66 7.60
N GLN A 373 -17.04 -8.56 6.71
CA GLN A 373 -16.99 -7.55 5.65
C GLN A 373 -16.58 -8.22 4.33
N PRO A 374 -17.53 -8.86 3.62
CA PRO A 374 -17.27 -9.34 2.27
C PRO A 374 -16.90 -8.19 1.35
N TYR A 375 -16.07 -8.50 0.35
CA TYR A 375 -15.63 -7.52 -0.64
C TYR A 375 -15.30 -8.16 -1.99
N ALA A 376 -15.29 -7.31 -3.01
CA ALA A 376 -14.75 -7.61 -4.32
C ALA A 376 -13.89 -6.44 -4.80
N ARG A 377 -12.76 -6.74 -5.44
CA ARG A 377 -11.85 -5.79 -6.07
C ARG A 377 -11.50 -6.24 -7.47
N TYR A 378 -11.46 -5.30 -8.39
CA TYR A 378 -10.89 -5.49 -9.72
C TYR A 378 -9.77 -4.49 -9.93
N THR A 379 -8.63 -4.96 -10.45
CA THR A 379 -7.45 -4.15 -10.76
C THR A 379 -7.05 -4.39 -12.21
N SER A 380 -6.73 -3.33 -12.93
CA SER A 380 -6.20 -3.39 -14.29
C SER A 380 -5.01 -2.47 -14.46
N VAL A 381 -4.01 -2.94 -15.18
CA VAL A 381 -2.80 -2.21 -15.54
C VAL A 381 -2.66 -2.25 -17.04
N VAL A 382 -2.65 -1.09 -17.68
CA VAL A 382 -2.66 -0.89 -19.12
C VAL A 382 -1.39 -0.12 -19.54
N PRO A 383 -0.28 -0.83 -19.78
CA PRO A 383 0.95 -0.23 -20.24
C PRO A 383 0.87 0.16 -21.71
N ILE A 384 1.44 1.29 -22.08
CA ILE A 384 1.64 1.63 -23.50
C ILE A 384 2.71 0.69 -24.06
N ASN A 385 2.41 0.04 -25.17
CA ASN A 385 3.30 -0.92 -25.86
C ASN A 385 3.63 -2.21 -25.11
N SER A 386 2.80 -2.61 -24.16
CA SER A 386 2.88 -3.90 -23.48
C SER A 386 1.48 -4.49 -23.29
N GLN A 387 1.40 -5.73 -22.83
CA GLN A 387 0.10 -6.39 -22.61
C GLN A 387 -0.53 -5.96 -21.31
N ASP A 388 -1.85 -5.81 -21.33
CA ASP A 388 -2.66 -5.51 -20.15
C ASP A 388 -2.54 -6.64 -19.11
N ARG A 389 -2.59 -6.25 -17.84
CA ARG A 389 -2.63 -7.17 -16.71
C ARG A 389 -3.86 -6.87 -15.86
N GLN A 390 -4.46 -7.94 -15.37
CA GLN A 390 -5.73 -7.85 -14.65
C GLN A 390 -5.71 -8.79 -13.46
N GLU A 391 -6.43 -8.41 -12.42
CA GLU A 391 -6.63 -9.22 -11.23
C GLU A 391 -8.03 -8.96 -10.65
N THR A 392 -8.75 -10.03 -10.38
CA THR A 392 -9.98 -10.00 -9.58
C THR A 392 -9.67 -10.60 -8.21
N GLU A 393 -10.07 -9.93 -7.15
CA GLU A 393 -9.98 -10.42 -5.78
C GLU A 393 -11.37 -10.42 -5.15
N VAL A 394 -11.75 -11.53 -4.54
CA VAL A 394 -13.00 -11.67 -3.78
C VAL A 394 -12.68 -12.30 -2.45
N GLY A 395 -13.21 -11.72 -1.39
CA GLY A 395 -12.90 -12.20 -0.05
C GLY A 395 -13.82 -11.65 1.03
N THR A 396 -13.43 -11.91 2.24
CA THR A 396 -14.07 -11.35 3.42
C THR A 396 -13.03 -11.00 4.48
N ASN A 397 -13.20 -9.84 5.08
CA ASN A 397 -12.55 -9.49 6.32
C ASN A 397 -13.45 -9.91 7.50
N TYR A 398 -12.85 -10.32 8.59
CA TYR A 398 -13.49 -10.48 9.89
C TYR A 398 -12.91 -9.44 10.84
N ILE A 399 -13.66 -8.38 11.09
CA ILE A 399 -13.22 -7.16 11.78
C ILE A 399 -13.48 -7.32 13.27
N VAL A 400 -12.42 -7.52 14.04
CA VAL A 400 -12.47 -7.65 15.51
C VAL A 400 -12.37 -6.27 16.18
N ALA A 401 -11.40 -5.46 15.76
CA ALA A 401 -11.15 -4.13 16.32
C ALA A 401 -10.72 -3.11 15.24
N GLY A 402 -11.51 -2.96 14.18
CA GLY A 402 -11.19 -2.07 13.07
C GLY A 402 -9.86 -2.46 12.40
N HIS A 403 -8.99 -1.48 12.18
CA HIS A 403 -7.65 -1.72 11.65
C HIS A 403 -6.68 -2.37 12.65
N ASN A 404 -7.01 -2.37 13.94
CA ASN A 404 -6.11 -2.88 14.97
C ASN A 404 -6.11 -4.41 15.06
N ALA A 405 -7.24 -5.06 14.73
CA ALA A 405 -7.30 -6.52 14.71
C ALA A 405 -8.31 -7.00 13.66
N ARG A 406 -7.83 -7.69 12.65
CA ARG A 406 -8.67 -8.32 11.62
C ARG A 406 -8.06 -9.61 11.11
N LEU A 407 -8.94 -10.53 10.70
CA LEU A 407 -8.60 -11.69 9.89
C LEU A 407 -9.13 -11.44 8.46
N ALA A 408 -8.53 -12.07 7.47
CA ALA A 408 -8.99 -12.01 6.10
C ALA A 408 -8.86 -13.38 5.44
N ALA A 409 -9.83 -13.73 4.59
CA ALA A 409 -9.76 -14.88 3.73
C ALA A 409 -10.22 -14.47 2.34
N PHE A 410 -9.41 -14.71 1.31
CA PHE A 410 -9.70 -14.23 -0.03
C PHE A 410 -9.06 -15.08 -1.12
N TRP A 411 -9.60 -14.94 -2.28
CA TRP A 411 -9.13 -15.54 -3.53
C TRP A 411 -8.85 -14.47 -4.54
N THR A 412 -7.71 -14.59 -5.23
CA THR A 412 -7.37 -13.78 -6.39
C THR A 412 -7.27 -14.62 -7.65
N TYR A 413 -7.67 -14.06 -8.77
CA TYR A 413 -7.47 -14.63 -10.09
C TYR A 413 -6.97 -13.55 -11.04
N GLY A 414 -5.77 -13.73 -11.57
CA GLY A 414 -5.19 -12.76 -12.47
C GLY A 414 -3.75 -13.05 -12.86
N ASN A 415 -3.20 -12.15 -13.65
CA ASN A 415 -1.82 -12.21 -14.12
C ASN A 415 -0.97 -11.01 -13.67
N LEU A 416 -1.44 -10.24 -12.70
CA LEU A 416 -0.79 -9.02 -12.24
C LEU A 416 0.62 -9.30 -11.69
N SER A 417 0.77 -10.39 -10.93
CA SER A 417 2.02 -10.80 -10.27
C SER A 417 2.79 -11.88 -11.04
N THR A 418 2.32 -12.32 -12.21
CA THR A 418 3.01 -13.34 -12.99
C THR A 418 4.10 -12.71 -13.85
N LEU A 419 5.29 -13.34 -13.91
CA LEU A 419 6.49 -12.82 -14.57
C LEU A 419 7.07 -11.54 -13.96
N GLY A 420 6.83 -11.31 -12.68
CA GLY A 420 7.34 -10.15 -11.97
C GLY A 420 6.70 -8.84 -12.42
N THR A 421 7.22 -7.75 -11.92
CA THR A 421 6.78 -6.40 -12.23
C THR A 421 7.36 -5.83 -13.52
N ASN A 422 8.11 -6.64 -14.27
CA ASN A 422 8.69 -6.24 -15.53
C ASN A 422 7.61 -6.22 -16.63
N TYR A 423 7.21 -5.05 -17.07
CA TYR A 423 6.26 -4.81 -18.16
C TYR A 423 6.94 -4.72 -19.53
N ALA A 424 8.14 -5.31 -19.65
CA ALA A 424 8.77 -5.47 -20.96
C ALA A 424 7.81 -6.21 -21.93
N ASN A 425 7.94 -5.92 -23.20
CA ASN A 425 7.06 -6.36 -24.30
C ASN A 425 7.04 -7.90 -24.52
N THR A 426 7.46 -8.67 -23.56
CA THR A 426 7.41 -10.13 -23.58
C THR A 426 6.24 -10.61 -22.75
N ALA A 427 5.55 -11.58 -23.28
CA ALA A 427 4.35 -12.21 -22.79
C ALA A 427 4.05 -12.01 -21.30
N THR A 428 2.85 -11.52 -21.00
CA THR A 428 2.28 -11.67 -19.66
C THR A 428 2.26 -13.15 -19.30
N GLY A 429 2.53 -13.48 -18.04
CA GLY A 429 2.31 -14.82 -17.53
C GLY A 429 0.82 -15.17 -17.58
N SER A 430 0.54 -16.46 -17.48
CA SER A 430 -0.82 -16.96 -17.39
C SER A 430 -1.52 -16.44 -16.13
N HIS A 431 -2.84 -16.30 -16.21
CA HIS A 431 -3.66 -16.08 -15.02
C HIS A 431 -3.46 -17.22 -14.02
N ARG A 432 -3.39 -16.87 -12.75
CA ARG A 432 -3.22 -17.80 -11.64
C ARG A 432 -4.26 -17.59 -10.58
N ASN A 433 -4.64 -18.67 -9.93
CA ASN A 433 -5.43 -18.62 -8.71
C ASN A 433 -4.49 -18.50 -7.51
N THR A 434 -4.84 -17.63 -6.58
CA THR A 434 -4.19 -17.55 -5.27
C THR A 434 -5.24 -17.57 -4.18
N PHE A 435 -5.06 -18.38 -3.15
CA PHE A 435 -5.90 -18.43 -1.96
C PHE A 435 -5.08 -17.97 -0.77
N GLU A 436 -5.61 -17.03 -0.02
CA GLU A 436 -4.91 -16.45 1.12
C GLU A 436 -5.79 -16.44 2.36
N VAL A 437 -5.18 -16.74 3.51
CA VAL A 437 -5.75 -16.56 4.84
C VAL A 437 -4.75 -15.75 5.65
N ALA A 438 -5.17 -14.60 6.11
CA ALA A 438 -4.26 -13.62 6.65
C ALA A 438 -4.80 -13.01 7.95
N PHE A 439 -3.90 -12.44 8.73
CA PHE A 439 -4.20 -11.68 9.93
C PHE A 439 -3.47 -10.35 9.94
N GLN A 440 -4.05 -9.41 10.67
CA GLN A 440 -3.44 -8.14 11.02
C GLN A 440 -3.70 -7.86 12.49
N VAL A 441 -2.64 -7.51 13.21
CA VAL A 441 -2.71 -7.00 14.58
C VAL A 441 -1.81 -5.79 14.68
N GLN A 442 -2.31 -4.69 15.23
CA GLN A 442 -1.52 -3.50 15.55
C GLN A 442 -2.02 -2.83 16.82
N TYR A 443 -1.10 -2.12 17.47
CA TYR A 443 -1.37 -1.44 18.73
C TYR A 443 -0.69 -0.07 18.74
#